data_47487d08d4d91ea037710cebaafe146c
#
_entry.id   47487d08d4d91ea037710cebaafe146c
#
_cell.length_a   1.000
_cell.length_b   1.000
_cell.length_c   1.000
_cell.angle_alpha   90.00
_cell.angle_beta   90.00
_cell.angle_gamma   90.00
#
_symmetry.space_group_name_H-M   'P 1'
#
loop_
_entity.id
_entity.type
_entity.pdbx_description
1 polymer ?
#
loop_
_entity_poly.entity_id
_entity_poly.type
_entity_poly.pdbx_seq_one_letter_code
_entity_poly.pdbx_strand_id
1 'polypeptide(L)'
;GQIREALIDTGADDTVLEDIELPGKWTPKIIGGIGGFVKVRQYDXIPIEICGKKAIGTVLIGPTPANIIGRNLLTQLGCTLNFPVSPIETVPVKLKPGMDGPKVKQWPLTEEKIKALREICAEMEKEGKITKIGPENPYNTPVFAIKKKDSTKWRKVVDFRELNKRTQDFWEVQLGIPHPAGLKKKKSVTVLDVGDAFFSIPLDEXFRKYTAFTIPSINNETPGIRYQYNVLPQGWKGSPAIFQSSMIKILEPFRKQNPDIVIYQYVDDLYVGSDLEIGQHRAKIEELRQHLLKWGLTTPDKKHQKEPPFLWMGYELH
;
A
#
# COMPACT_ATOMS: atom_id res chain seq x y z
N GLY A 1 -14.51 36.05 -10.67
CA GLY A 1 -14.03 35.17 -11.70
C GLY A 1 -15.12 34.58 -12.54
N GLN A 2 -14.72 34.09 -13.70
CA GLN A 2 -15.62 33.42 -14.62
C GLN A 2 -15.41 31.91 -14.58
N ILE A 3 -16.50 31.17 -14.73
CA ILE A 3 -16.45 29.72 -14.77
C ILE A 3 -16.33 29.26 -16.22
N ARG A 4 -15.36 28.40 -16.46
CA ARG A 4 -15.11 27.88 -17.80
C ARG A 4 -14.82 26.39 -17.73
N GLU A 5 -15.02 25.71 -18.84
CA GLU A 5 -14.65 24.32 -18.98
C GLU A 5 -13.18 24.22 -19.41
N ALA A 6 -12.49 23.23 -18.87
CA ALA A 6 -11.12 22.97 -19.27
C ALA A 6 -10.83 21.48 -19.17
N LEU A 7 -9.93 21.03 -20.04
CA LEU A 7 -9.44 19.67 -20.01
C LEU A 7 -8.31 19.57 -18.99
N ILE A 8 -8.40 18.60 -18.11
CA ILE A 8 -7.32 18.31 -17.16
C ILE A 8 -6.31 17.45 -17.92
N ASP A 9 -5.15 18.00 -18.21
CA ASP A 9 -4.23 17.37 -19.16
C ASP A 9 -2.88 17.14 -18.52
N THR A 10 -2.68 15.92 -18.00
CA THR A 10 -1.41 15.56 -17.36
C THR A 10 -0.26 15.44 -18.37
N GLY A 11 -0.57 15.42 -19.66
CA GLY A 11 0.45 15.40 -20.70
C GLY A 11 0.97 16.76 -21.09
N ALA A 12 0.36 17.82 -20.57
CA ALA A 12 0.75 19.19 -20.93
C ALA A 12 1.61 19.79 -19.83
N ASP A 13 2.74 20.40 -20.23
CA ASP A 13 3.56 21.16 -19.29
C ASP A 13 2.84 22.40 -18.79
N ASP A 14 2.14 23.07 -19.69
CA ASP A 14 1.62 24.41 -19.48
C ASP A 14 0.10 24.42 -19.49
N THR A 15 -0.46 25.48 -18.92
CA THR A 15 -1.88 25.77 -18.93
C THR A 15 -2.16 26.77 -20.03
N VAL A 16 -3.05 26.44 -20.96
CA VAL A 16 -3.35 27.27 -22.12
C VAL A 16 -4.85 27.43 -22.21
N LEU A 17 -5.29 28.67 -22.25
CA LEU A 17 -6.71 28.99 -22.36
C LEU A 17 -6.96 29.76 -23.66
N GLU A 18 -8.17 29.57 -24.18
CA GLU A 18 -8.62 30.35 -25.33
C GLU A 18 -8.75 31.81 -24.93
N ASP A 19 -8.90 32.63 -25.92
CA ASP A 19 -8.93 34.06 -25.79
C ASP A 19 -9.86 34.54 -24.68
N ILE A 20 -9.27 34.89 -23.54
CA ILE A 20 -9.98 35.58 -22.47
C ILE A 20 -9.11 36.74 -22.02
N GLU A 21 -9.74 37.69 -21.36
CA GLU A 21 -9.00 38.81 -20.82
C GLU A 21 -8.54 38.51 -19.41
N LEU A 22 -7.23 38.70 -19.19
CA LEU A 22 -6.64 38.52 -17.87
C LEU A 22 -6.01 39.81 -17.42
N PRO A 23 -5.96 40.07 -16.12
CA PRO A 23 -5.34 41.28 -15.61
C PRO A 23 -3.83 41.21 -15.67
N GLY A 24 -3.22 42.39 -15.76
CA GLY A 24 -1.79 42.49 -15.62
C GLY A 24 -1.04 42.48 -16.96
N LYS A 25 0.26 42.46 -16.80
CA LYS A 25 1.14 42.47 -17.95
C LYS A 25 1.35 41.04 -18.47
N TRP A 26 1.70 40.96 -19.74
CA TRP A 26 1.98 39.69 -20.36
C TRP A 26 3.25 39.79 -21.18
N THR A 27 3.88 38.65 -21.43
CA THR A 27 5.04 38.58 -22.32
C THR A 27 4.75 37.56 -23.43
N PRO A 28 5.33 37.79 -24.62
CA PRO A 28 5.14 36.80 -25.69
C PRO A 28 5.92 35.52 -25.41
N LYS A 29 5.34 34.40 -25.83
CA LYS A 29 5.97 33.09 -25.67
C LYS A 29 5.60 32.25 -26.88
N ILE A 30 6.47 31.32 -27.25
CA ILE A 30 6.21 30.35 -28.30
C ILE A 30 6.18 28.97 -27.68
N ILE A 31 5.11 28.23 -27.95
CA ILE A 31 4.94 26.89 -27.39
C ILE A 31 4.60 25.89 -28.48
N GLY A 32 4.63 24.62 -28.15
CA GLY A 32 4.35 23.54 -29.08
C GLY A 32 5.62 22.83 -29.51
N GLY A 33 5.65 22.41 -30.73
CA GLY A 33 6.83 21.74 -31.26
C GLY A 33 6.52 20.75 -32.36
N ILE A 34 5.87 19.66 -32.04
CA ILE A 34 5.49 18.66 -33.04
C ILE A 34 4.35 19.26 -33.86
N GLY A 35 4.55 19.36 -35.16
CA GLY A 35 3.53 19.93 -36.03
C GLY A 35 3.56 21.44 -36.11
N GLY A 36 4.43 22.07 -35.33
CA GLY A 36 4.60 23.51 -35.41
C GLY A 36 4.58 24.22 -34.08
N PHE A 37 4.81 25.50 -34.10
CA PHE A 37 4.88 26.34 -32.92
C PHE A 37 3.75 27.38 -32.97
N VAL A 38 3.31 27.79 -31.77
CA VAL A 38 2.22 28.74 -31.63
C VAL A 38 2.65 29.87 -30.72
N LYS A 39 2.34 31.11 -31.11
CA LYS A 39 2.58 32.28 -30.26
C LYS A 39 1.43 32.42 -29.28
N VAL A 40 1.77 32.65 -28.02
CA VAL A 40 0.77 32.88 -26.97
C VAL A 40 1.20 34.07 -26.12
N ARG A 41 0.28 34.58 -25.33
CA ARG A 41 0.58 35.59 -24.32
C ARG A 41 0.73 34.93 -22.97
N GLN A 42 1.83 35.19 -22.32
CA GLN A 42 2.12 34.58 -21.01
C GLN A 42 1.75 35.56 -19.89
N TYR A 43 0.82 35.15 -19.06
CA TYR A 43 0.43 35.86 -17.83
C TYR A 43 0.90 35.04 -16.62
N ASP A 44 1.55 35.77 -15.72
CA ASP A 44 2.05 35.11 -14.48
C ASP A 44 1.15 35.45 -13.30
N UNK A 45 1.11 34.33 -12.30
CA UNK A 45 0.48 34.57 -11.18
C UNK A 45 -0.93 34.75 -11.26
N ILE A 46 -1.49 33.98 -12.02
CA ILE A 46 -2.94 34.02 -12.19
C ILE A 46 -3.60 33.01 -11.27
N PRO A 47 -4.57 33.44 -10.46
CA PRO A 47 -5.28 32.48 -9.59
C PRO A 47 -6.27 31.65 -10.39
N ILE A 48 -6.30 30.36 -10.06
CA ILE A 48 -7.27 29.42 -10.63
C ILE A 48 -7.84 28.59 -9.52
N GLU A 49 -9.13 28.27 -9.61
CA GLU A 49 -9.79 27.43 -8.62
C GLU A 49 -10.48 26.28 -9.34
N ILE A 50 -10.19 25.04 -8.90
CA ILE A 50 -10.80 23.83 -9.47
C ILE A 50 -11.29 22.97 -8.29
N CYS A 51 -12.59 22.70 -8.28
CA CYS A 51 -13.22 21.87 -7.24
C CYS A 51 -12.88 22.36 -5.83
N GLY A 52 -12.91 23.68 -5.65
CA GLY A 52 -12.67 24.29 -4.35
C GLY A 52 -11.22 24.44 -3.97
N LYS A 53 -10.31 23.96 -4.79
CA LYS A 53 -8.86 24.08 -4.51
C LYS A 53 -8.26 25.17 -5.36
N LYS A 54 -7.36 25.94 -4.76
CA LYS A 54 -6.79 27.12 -5.41
C LYS A 54 -5.33 26.89 -5.77
N ALA A 55 -4.93 27.44 -6.91
CA ALA A 55 -3.54 27.48 -7.35
C ALA A 55 -3.28 28.84 -7.96
N ILE A 56 -2.03 29.22 -7.98
CA ILE A 56 -1.62 30.49 -8.60
C ILE A 56 -0.41 30.19 -9.49
N GLY A 57 -0.50 30.57 -10.74
CA GLY A 57 0.62 30.28 -11.64
C GLY A 57 0.46 30.91 -12.99
N THR A 58 1.28 30.46 -13.91
CA THR A 58 1.33 31.00 -15.26
C THR A 58 0.19 30.44 -16.10
N VAL A 59 -0.49 31.31 -16.79
CA VAL A 59 -1.53 30.98 -17.75
C VAL A 59 -1.16 31.55 -19.09
N LEU A 60 -1.20 30.72 -20.12
CA LEU A 60 -0.92 31.13 -21.49
C LEU A 60 -2.24 31.33 -22.22
N ILE A 61 -2.33 32.40 -22.97
CA ILE A 61 -3.53 32.73 -23.75
C ILE A 61 -3.19 32.65 -25.23
N GLY A 62 -3.91 31.85 -25.97
CA GLY A 62 -3.66 31.73 -27.40
C GLY A 62 -4.60 30.70 -28.03
N PRO A 63 -4.41 30.48 -29.34
CA PRO A 63 -5.28 29.55 -30.06
C PRO A 63 -5.01 28.11 -29.61
N THR A 64 -6.02 27.53 -28.99
CA THR A 64 -5.98 26.15 -28.53
C THR A 64 -7.33 25.52 -28.86
N PRO A 65 -7.36 24.26 -29.27
CA PRO A 65 -8.65 23.63 -29.54
C PRO A 65 -9.49 23.42 -28.29
N ALA A 66 -8.87 23.42 -27.11
CA ALA A 66 -9.57 23.30 -25.84
C ALA A 66 -8.77 24.03 -24.78
N ASN A 67 -9.47 24.54 -23.76
CA ASN A 67 -8.80 25.06 -22.58
C ASN A 67 -8.11 23.89 -21.89
N ILE A 68 -6.86 24.06 -21.51
CA ILE A 68 -6.04 22.97 -20.96
C ILE A 68 -5.42 23.42 -19.65
N ILE A 69 -5.62 22.62 -18.60
CA ILE A 69 -4.91 22.80 -17.33
C ILE A 69 -3.75 21.84 -17.34
N GLY A 70 -2.55 22.35 -17.31
CA GLY A 70 -1.34 21.55 -17.37
C GLY A 70 -0.68 21.32 -16.02
N ARG A 71 0.46 20.65 -16.06
CA ARG A 71 1.12 20.23 -14.84
C ARG A 71 1.60 21.39 -13.96
N ASN A 72 1.85 22.54 -14.53
CA ASN A 72 2.29 23.68 -13.71
C ASN A 72 1.26 24.03 -12.64
N LEU A 73 -0.02 23.84 -12.91
CA LEU A 73 -1.08 24.06 -11.92
C LEU A 73 -1.56 22.78 -11.27
N LEU A 74 -1.57 21.67 -11.99
CA LEU A 74 -2.06 20.41 -11.43
C LEU A 74 -1.22 19.96 -10.23
N THR A 75 0.09 20.19 -10.27
CA THR A 75 0.94 19.83 -9.13
C THR A 75 0.60 20.68 -7.91
N GLN A 76 0.33 21.96 -8.10
CA GLN A 76 -0.10 22.82 -6.99
C GLN A 76 -1.42 22.37 -6.40
N LEU A 77 -2.32 21.87 -7.24
CA LEU A 77 -3.63 21.41 -6.80
C LEU A 77 -3.58 20.03 -6.13
N GLY A 78 -2.42 19.40 -6.11
CA GLY A 78 -2.28 18.09 -5.49
C GLY A 78 -2.82 16.96 -6.34
N CYS A 79 -2.84 17.13 -7.66
CA CYS A 79 -3.36 16.12 -8.56
C CYS A 79 -2.48 14.86 -8.54
N THR A 80 -3.11 13.70 -8.52
CA THR A 80 -2.40 12.42 -8.59
C THR A 80 -3.03 11.53 -9.64
N LEU A 81 -2.22 10.63 -10.19
CA LEU A 81 -2.69 9.57 -11.07
C LEU A 81 -2.73 8.27 -10.28
N ASN A 82 -3.87 7.62 -10.29
CA ASN A 82 -4.04 6.39 -9.53
C ASN A 82 -4.41 5.25 -10.45
N PHE A 83 -3.56 4.22 -10.47
CA PHE A 83 -3.81 3.04 -11.30
C PHE A 83 -4.27 1.92 -10.37
N PRO A 84 -5.55 1.54 -10.45
CA PRO A 84 -6.05 0.51 -9.53
C PRO A 84 -5.38 -0.83 -9.81
N VAL A 85 -5.09 -1.57 -8.73
CA VAL A 85 -4.60 -2.94 -8.85
C VAL A 85 -5.79 -3.89 -8.75
N SER A 86 -5.59 -5.15 -9.16
CA SER A 86 -6.63 -6.16 -9.01
C SER A 86 -6.96 -6.33 -7.53
N PRO A 87 -8.24 -6.31 -7.15
CA PRO A 87 -8.57 -6.46 -5.75
C PRO A 87 -8.34 -7.89 -5.28
N ILE A 88 -7.72 -8.02 -4.12
CA ILE A 88 -7.54 -9.32 -3.48
C ILE A 88 -8.83 -9.64 -2.73
N GLU A 89 -9.35 -10.84 -2.97
CA GLU A 89 -10.58 -11.27 -2.33
C GLU A 89 -10.36 -11.45 -0.83
N THR A 90 -11.26 -10.89 -0.01
CA THR A 90 -11.14 -11.07 1.44
C THR A 90 -11.63 -12.45 1.86
N VAL A 91 -11.04 -12.96 2.93
CA VAL A 91 -11.45 -14.21 3.53
C VAL A 91 -12.43 -13.90 4.66
N PRO A 92 -13.66 -14.47 4.63
CA PRO A 92 -14.61 -14.20 5.71
C PRO A 92 -14.07 -14.68 7.07
N VAL A 93 -14.28 -13.86 8.10
CA VAL A 93 -13.80 -14.17 9.44
C VAL A 93 -14.94 -13.96 10.45
N LYS A 94 -14.97 -14.81 11.44
CA LYS A 94 -15.96 -14.72 12.52
C LYS A 94 -15.27 -14.76 13.87
N LEU A 95 -15.94 -14.19 14.87
CA LEU A 95 -15.59 -14.45 16.24
C LEU A 95 -16.08 -15.86 16.62
N LYS A 96 -15.54 -16.39 17.70
CA LYS A 96 -16.03 -17.67 18.23
C LYS A 96 -17.50 -17.53 18.62
N PRO A 97 -18.28 -18.62 18.55
CA PRO A 97 -19.71 -18.52 18.88
C PRO A 97 -19.95 -17.96 20.26
N GLY A 98 -20.90 -17.04 20.37
CA GLY A 98 -21.29 -16.45 21.63
C GLY A 98 -20.36 -15.38 22.17
N MET A 99 -19.30 -15.05 21.44
CA MET A 99 -18.34 -14.04 21.90
C MET A 99 -18.52 -12.72 21.18
N ASP A 100 -18.26 -11.64 21.88
CA ASP A 100 -18.23 -10.30 21.30
C ASP A 100 -16.78 -9.86 21.15
N GLY A 101 -16.56 -8.70 20.52
CA GLY A 101 -15.22 -8.18 20.31
C GLY A 101 -14.56 -7.71 21.61
N PRO A 102 -13.27 -7.40 21.55
CA PRO A 102 -12.55 -7.00 22.75
C PRO A 102 -12.89 -5.58 23.17
N LYS A 103 -12.91 -5.33 24.47
CA LYS A 103 -13.14 -4.02 25.06
C LYS A 103 -12.11 -3.79 26.14
N VAL A 104 -10.85 -3.71 25.73
CA VAL A 104 -9.72 -3.60 26.66
C VAL A 104 -9.26 -2.14 26.71
N LYS A 105 -9.11 -1.65 27.91
CA LYS A 105 -8.78 -0.24 28.15
C LYS A 105 -7.36 0.05 27.70
N GLN A 106 -7.18 1.26 27.11
CA GLN A 106 -5.87 1.74 26.71
C GLN A 106 -5.16 2.32 27.93
N TRP A 107 -3.92 1.90 28.16
CA TRP A 107 -3.10 2.42 29.25
C TRP A 107 -2.64 3.84 28.90
N PRO A 108 -2.42 4.69 29.90
CA PRO A 108 -1.77 5.97 29.64
C PRO A 108 -0.38 5.76 29.06
N LEU A 109 0.01 6.65 28.17
CA LEU A 109 1.31 6.60 27.52
C LEU A 109 2.02 7.93 27.72
N THR A 110 3.35 7.90 27.71
CA THR A 110 4.13 9.13 27.78
C THR A 110 3.91 9.99 26.55
N GLU A 111 4.16 11.28 26.69
CA GLU A 111 4.01 12.21 25.57
C GLU A 111 4.88 11.79 24.38
N GLU A 112 6.10 11.35 24.67
CA GLU A 112 7.01 10.92 23.62
C GLU A 112 6.45 9.74 22.81
N LYS A 113 5.87 8.77 23.50
CA LYS A 113 5.29 7.60 22.85
C LYS A 113 4.03 7.97 22.06
N ILE A 114 3.20 8.86 22.62
CA ILE A 114 2.00 9.31 21.92
C ILE A 114 2.39 10.00 20.62
N LYS A 115 3.38 10.87 20.67
CA LYS A 115 3.85 11.57 19.49
C LYS A 115 4.33 10.60 18.43
N ALA A 116 5.11 9.59 18.84
CA ALA A 116 5.62 8.59 17.91
C ALA A 116 4.48 7.80 17.29
N LEU A 117 3.50 7.38 18.09
CA LEU A 117 2.37 6.62 17.59
C LEU A 117 1.50 7.44 16.64
N ARG A 118 1.33 8.73 16.92
CA ARG A 118 0.59 9.59 16.01
C ARG A 118 1.23 9.63 14.64
N GLU A 119 2.55 9.74 14.59
CA GLU A 119 3.27 9.80 13.33
C GLU A 119 3.17 8.46 12.58
N ILE A 120 3.32 7.35 13.30
CA ILE A 120 3.23 6.02 12.69
C ILE A 120 1.83 5.80 12.12
N CYS A 121 0.80 6.15 12.89
CA CYS A 121 -0.58 5.96 12.45
C CYS A 121 -0.95 6.87 11.29
N ALA A 122 -0.44 8.11 11.27
CA ALA A 122 -0.69 8.99 10.14
C ALA A 122 -0.14 8.39 8.85
N GLU A 123 1.04 7.81 8.93
CA GLU A 123 1.65 7.16 7.77
C GLU A 123 0.86 5.91 7.37
N MET A 124 0.44 5.11 8.33
CA MET A 124 -0.36 3.92 8.04
C MET A 124 -1.69 4.29 7.41
N GLU A 125 -2.32 5.35 7.90
CA GLU A 125 -3.58 5.84 7.34
C GLU A 125 -3.40 6.28 5.89
N LYS A 126 -2.31 7.00 5.63
CA LYS A 126 -1.99 7.47 4.29
C LYS A 126 -1.81 6.29 3.33
N GLU A 127 -1.22 5.20 3.83
CA GLU A 127 -1.01 3.99 3.03
C GLU A 127 -2.24 3.11 2.91
N GLY A 128 -3.35 3.49 3.55
CA GLY A 128 -4.58 2.73 3.48
C GLY A 128 -4.66 1.54 4.41
N LYS A 129 -3.69 1.39 5.31
CA LYS A 129 -3.64 0.23 6.22
C LYS A 129 -4.64 0.34 7.36
N ILE A 130 -4.91 1.55 7.81
CA ILE A 130 -5.89 1.82 8.87
C ILE A 130 -6.76 3.00 8.47
N THR A 131 -7.90 3.12 9.15
CA THR A 131 -8.87 4.18 8.90
C THR A 131 -9.35 4.72 10.24
N LYS A 132 -9.53 6.03 10.34
CA LYS A 132 -10.13 6.63 11.53
C LYS A 132 -11.58 6.18 11.67
N ILE A 133 -12.00 5.96 12.91
CA ILE A 133 -13.36 5.54 13.21
C ILE A 133 -13.97 6.47 14.25
N GLY A 134 -15.29 6.43 14.33
CA GLY A 134 -16.04 7.26 15.25
C GLY A 134 -16.32 6.60 16.57
N PRO A 135 -17.04 7.32 17.43
CA PRO A 135 -17.33 6.83 18.78
C PRO A 135 -18.36 5.73 18.85
N GLU A 136 -19.03 5.45 17.73
CA GLU A 136 -20.05 4.40 17.70
C GLU A 136 -19.45 3.00 17.85
N ASN A 137 -18.16 2.83 17.57
CA ASN A 137 -17.48 1.54 17.71
C ASN A 137 -17.12 1.33 19.18
N PRO A 138 -17.66 0.28 19.84
CA PRO A 138 -17.41 0.07 21.26
C PRO A 138 -16.16 -0.72 21.58
N TYR A 139 -15.46 -1.23 20.57
CA TYR A 139 -14.35 -2.15 20.80
C TYR A 139 -13.04 -1.42 20.98
N ASN A 140 -12.12 -2.06 21.65
CA ASN A 140 -10.79 -1.51 21.82
C ASN A 140 -9.76 -2.55 22.18
N THR A 141 -8.58 -2.40 21.62
CA THR A 141 -7.40 -3.19 21.91
C THR A 141 -6.26 -2.25 22.28
N PRO A 142 -5.48 -2.55 23.32
CA PRO A 142 -4.43 -1.60 23.72
C PRO A 142 -3.26 -1.59 22.74
N VAL A 143 -2.61 -0.43 22.68
CA VAL A 143 -1.46 -0.22 21.81
C VAL A 143 -0.28 0.27 22.63
N PHE A 144 0.92 -0.12 22.22
CA PHE A 144 2.16 0.25 22.88
C PHE A 144 3.16 0.77 21.85
N ALA A 145 4.15 1.48 22.35
CA ALA A 145 5.29 1.90 21.53
C ALA A 145 6.56 1.38 22.17
N ILE A 146 7.40 0.72 21.36
CA ILE A 146 8.68 0.20 21.83
C ILE A 146 9.78 0.63 20.86
N LYS A 147 11.01 0.64 21.35
CA LYS A 147 12.18 0.87 20.51
C LYS A 147 12.95 -0.43 20.38
N LYS A 148 13.44 -0.70 19.18
CA LYS A 148 14.34 -1.82 18.99
C LYS A 148 15.72 -1.51 19.57
N LYS A 149 16.46 -2.54 19.95
CA LYS A 149 17.84 -2.38 20.40
C LYS A 149 18.64 -1.63 19.35
N ASP A 150 19.41 -0.65 19.80
CA ASP A 150 20.31 0.13 18.96
C ASP A 150 19.58 0.92 17.86
N SER A 151 18.33 1.27 18.11
CA SER A 151 17.54 2.05 17.17
C SER A 151 16.93 3.25 17.86
N THR A 152 16.83 4.36 17.14
CA THR A 152 16.13 5.54 17.61
C THR A 152 14.69 5.56 17.19
N LYS A 153 14.29 4.60 16.36
CA LYS A 153 12.92 4.57 15.82
C LYS A 153 11.97 3.84 16.76
N TRP A 154 10.81 4.44 16.94
CA TRP A 154 9.73 3.80 17.69
C TRP A 154 8.99 2.82 16.79
N ARG A 155 8.49 1.76 17.41
CA ARG A 155 7.71 0.74 16.74
C ARG A 155 6.37 0.58 17.45
N LYS A 156 5.30 0.49 16.67
CA LYS A 156 3.96 0.30 17.20
C LYS A 156 3.70 -1.19 17.43
N VAL A 157 3.14 -1.52 18.58
CA VAL A 157 2.73 -2.88 18.91
C VAL A 157 1.29 -2.83 19.38
N VAL A 158 0.43 -3.60 18.77
CA VAL A 158 -0.97 -3.75 19.18
C VAL A 158 -1.12 -5.08 19.89
N ASP A 159 -1.67 -5.05 21.10
CA ASP A 159 -1.78 -6.24 21.92
C ASP A 159 -3.09 -6.97 21.60
N PHE A 160 -3.05 -7.83 20.61
CA PHE A 160 -4.24 -8.55 20.15
C PHE A 160 -4.55 -9.81 20.94
N ARG A 161 -3.95 -9.98 22.13
CA ARG A 161 -4.20 -11.22 22.90
C ARG A 161 -5.69 -11.45 23.15
N GLU A 162 -6.43 -10.39 23.51
CA GLU A 162 -7.86 -10.58 23.80
C GLU A 162 -8.65 -10.84 22.52
N LEU A 163 -8.36 -10.12 21.45
CA LEU A 163 -9.02 -10.40 20.18
C LEU A 163 -8.71 -11.82 19.72
N ASN A 164 -7.46 -12.24 19.88
CA ASN A 164 -7.07 -13.59 19.47
C ASN A 164 -7.87 -14.66 20.19
N LYS A 165 -8.12 -14.49 21.49
CA LYS A 165 -8.93 -15.44 22.25
C LYS A 165 -10.34 -15.56 21.70
N ARG A 166 -10.84 -14.49 21.13
CA ARG A 166 -12.23 -14.37 20.67
C ARG A 166 -12.40 -14.66 19.19
N THR A 167 -11.30 -14.82 18.46
CA THR A 167 -11.31 -15.08 17.02
C THR A 167 -11.47 -16.57 16.76
N GLN A 168 -12.24 -16.92 15.73
CA GLN A 168 -12.39 -18.31 15.31
C GLN A 168 -11.04 -18.99 15.15
N ASP A 169 -11.02 -20.28 15.26
CA ASP A 169 -9.80 -21.02 14.94
C ASP A 169 -9.69 -21.16 13.44
N PHE A 170 -8.46 -21.14 12.96
CA PHE A 170 -8.16 -21.32 11.55
C PHE A 170 -7.48 -22.66 11.36
N TRP A 171 -7.91 -23.38 10.34
CA TRP A 171 -7.23 -24.62 10.00
C TRP A 171 -5.89 -24.25 9.42
N GLU A 172 -4.83 -24.50 10.17
CA GLU A 172 -3.50 -24.07 9.79
C GLU A 172 -2.92 -24.98 8.74
N VAL A 173 -2.73 -24.43 7.55
CA VAL A 173 -2.06 -25.13 6.48
C VAL A 173 -0.56 -25.07 6.65
N GLN A 174 -0.09 -24.06 7.38
CA GLN A 174 1.34 -23.80 7.50
C GLN A 174 2.08 -24.76 8.40
N LEU A 175 1.45 -25.15 9.50
CA LEU A 175 2.13 -26.00 10.46
C LEU A 175 2.35 -27.36 9.84
N GLY A 176 3.61 -27.74 9.74
CA GLY A 176 3.94 -29.05 9.23
C GLY A 176 3.92 -29.20 7.73
N ILE A 177 3.86 -28.13 6.97
CA ILE A 177 4.02 -28.25 5.53
C ILE A 177 5.44 -28.74 5.24
N PRO A 178 5.59 -29.91 4.65
CA PRO A 178 6.94 -30.39 4.37
C PRO A 178 7.56 -29.61 3.24
N HIS A 179 8.85 -29.43 3.33
CA HIS A 179 9.63 -28.85 2.27
C HIS A 179 9.50 -29.75 1.04
N PRO A 180 9.11 -29.22 -0.13
CA PRO A 180 8.95 -30.10 -1.29
C PRO A 180 10.27 -30.75 -1.68
N ALA A 181 10.27 -32.06 -1.82
CA ALA A 181 11.48 -32.77 -2.20
C ALA A 181 11.98 -32.29 -3.57
N GLY A 182 11.04 -31.97 -4.45
CA GLY A 182 11.39 -31.52 -5.80
C GLY A 182 12.17 -30.21 -5.83
N LEU A 183 12.00 -29.36 -4.81
CA LEU A 183 12.68 -28.07 -4.81
C LEU A 183 14.19 -28.23 -4.72
N LYS A 184 14.67 -29.19 -3.91
CA LYS A 184 16.10 -29.44 -3.76
C LYS A 184 16.75 -29.91 -5.06
N LYS A 185 15.97 -30.55 -5.90
CA LYS A 185 16.50 -31.14 -7.14
C LYS A 185 16.55 -30.16 -8.31
N LYS A 186 15.98 -28.97 -8.13
CA LYS A 186 15.95 -28.01 -9.21
C LYS A 186 17.31 -27.37 -9.43
N LYS A 187 17.62 -27.06 -10.69
CA LYS A 187 18.89 -26.45 -11.04
C LYS A 187 19.07 -25.07 -10.46
N SER A 188 17.99 -24.29 -10.45
CA SER A 188 18.05 -22.91 -9.94
C SER A 188 16.91 -22.70 -8.95
N VAL A 189 17.24 -22.04 -7.84
CA VAL A 189 16.25 -21.68 -6.82
C VAL A 189 16.46 -20.22 -6.44
N THR A 190 15.39 -19.45 -6.45
CA THR A 190 15.41 -18.05 -6.02
C THR A 190 14.43 -17.86 -4.88
N VAL A 191 14.80 -17.05 -3.90
CA VAL A 191 13.92 -16.71 -2.79
C VAL A 191 13.43 -15.28 -2.97
N LEU A 192 12.10 -15.11 -2.97
CA LEU A 192 11.48 -13.80 -3.02
C LEU A 192 10.88 -13.49 -1.65
N ASP A 193 11.27 -12.35 -1.10
CA ASP A 193 10.69 -11.87 0.16
C ASP A 193 9.34 -11.25 -0.16
N VAL A 194 8.28 -11.82 0.39
CA VAL A 194 6.92 -11.29 0.19
C VAL A 194 6.33 -10.77 1.51
N GLY A 195 7.20 -10.45 2.46
CA GLY A 195 6.74 -9.95 3.75
C GLY A 195 5.96 -8.65 3.66
N ASP A 196 6.34 -7.77 2.75
CA ASP A 196 5.62 -6.52 2.57
C ASP A 196 4.23 -6.74 2.00
N ALA A 197 4.03 -7.83 1.27
CA ALA A 197 2.72 -8.17 0.72
C ALA A 197 1.69 -8.43 1.82
N PHE A 198 2.17 -8.89 2.98
CA PHE A 198 1.33 -9.13 4.14
C PHE A 198 0.43 -7.93 4.43
N PHE A 199 1.00 -6.73 4.36
CA PHE A 199 0.27 -5.50 4.66
C PHE A 199 -0.64 -5.03 3.53
N SER A 200 -0.65 -5.77 2.42
CA SER A 200 -1.54 -5.46 1.30
C SER A 200 -2.75 -6.38 1.23
N ILE A 201 -2.79 -7.41 2.07
CA ILE A 201 -3.92 -8.34 2.07
C ILE A 201 -5.07 -7.70 2.86
N PRO A 202 -6.22 -7.47 2.22
CA PRO A 202 -7.32 -6.80 2.93
C PRO A 202 -7.96 -7.72 3.96
N LEU A 203 -8.40 -7.11 5.05
CA LEU A 203 -9.13 -7.79 6.11
C LEU A 203 -10.63 -7.75 5.78
N ASP A 204 -11.33 -8.85 6.04
CA ASP A 204 -12.77 -8.96 5.90
C ASP A 204 -13.47 -7.73 6.50
N GLU A 205 -14.25 -7.07 5.72
CA GLU A 205 -14.86 -5.80 6.12
C GLU A 205 -15.70 -5.89 7.37
N UNK A 206 -16.13 -6.82 7.53
CA UNK A 206 -17.00 -7.05 8.59
C UNK A 206 -16.37 -7.29 9.85
N PHE A 207 -15.27 -7.70 9.73
CA PHE A 207 -14.47 -7.99 10.93
C PHE A 207 -13.62 -6.80 11.40
N ARG A 208 -13.42 -5.82 10.57
CA ARG A 208 -12.49 -4.71 10.85
C ARG A 208 -12.82 -3.98 12.15
N LYS A 209 -14.08 -3.83 12.48
CA LYS A 209 -14.49 -3.11 13.70
C LYS A 209 -13.87 -3.71 14.97
N TYR A 210 -13.58 -5.00 14.95
CA TYR A 210 -13.00 -5.66 16.13
C TYR A 210 -11.53 -5.37 16.33
N THR A 211 -10.89 -4.77 15.34
CA THR A 211 -9.46 -4.42 15.43
C THR A 211 -9.24 -3.00 15.94
N ALA A 212 -10.26 -2.34 16.40
CA ALA A 212 -10.21 -0.94 16.83
C ALA A 212 -9.20 -0.74 17.96
N PHE A 213 -8.48 0.38 17.87
CA PHE A 213 -7.54 0.78 18.91
C PHE A 213 -7.54 2.30 19.03
N THR A 214 -6.90 2.79 20.09
CA THR A 214 -6.93 4.21 20.43
C THR A 214 -5.53 4.73 20.70
N ILE A 215 -5.18 5.86 20.12
CA ILE A 215 -3.99 6.60 20.52
C ILE A 215 -4.47 7.64 21.55
N PRO A 216 -4.09 7.50 22.81
CA PRO A 216 -4.61 8.42 23.82
C PRO A 216 -4.06 9.84 23.66
N SER A 217 -4.78 10.80 24.20
CA SER A 217 -4.28 12.17 24.24
C SER A 217 -3.33 12.33 25.42
N ILE A 218 -2.52 13.38 25.37
CA ILE A 218 -1.59 13.66 26.46
C ILE A 218 -2.39 13.94 27.72
N ASN A 219 -2.07 13.19 28.79
CA ASN A 219 -2.77 13.29 30.09
C ASN A 219 -4.28 13.03 29.97
N ASN A 220 -4.71 12.39 28.91
CA ASN A 220 -6.12 12.08 28.68
C ASN A 220 -7.02 13.33 28.72
N GLU A 221 -6.50 14.45 28.26
CA GLU A 221 -7.23 15.72 28.33
C GLU A 221 -8.31 15.80 27.24
N THR A 222 -8.14 15.09 26.14
CA THR A 222 -9.12 15.06 25.07
C THR A 222 -9.37 13.62 24.68
N PRO A 223 -10.44 13.35 23.91
CA PRO A 223 -10.63 11.99 23.41
C PRO A 223 -9.46 11.57 22.53
N GLY A 224 -9.10 10.30 22.61
CA GLY A 224 -8.04 9.77 21.79
C GLY A 224 -8.44 9.66 20.34
N ILE A 225 -7.45 9.39 19.51
CA ILE A 225 -7.70 9.15 18.09
C ILE A 225 -7.96 7.67 17.90
N ARG A 226 -9.08 7.34 17.25
CA ARG A 226 -9.50 5.95 17.08
C ARG A 226 -9.30 5.50 15.67
N TYR A 227 -8.82 4.26 15.51
CA TYR A 227 -8.56 3.64 14.20
C TYR A 227 -9.05 2.21 14.20
N GLN A 228 -9.25 1.67 12.99
CA GLN A 228 -9.41 0.24 12.79
C GLN A 228 -8.56 -0.19 11.60
N TYR A 229 -8.24 -1.48 11.52
CA TYR A 229 -7.42 -2.02 10.44
C TYR A 229 -8.24 -2.31 9.20
N ASN A 230 -7.65 -2.03 8.04
CA ASN A 230 -8.19 -2.41 6.74
C ASN A 230 -7.46 -3.61 6.16
N VAL A 231 -6.29 -3.93 6.69
CA VAL A 231 -5.44 -5.02 6.22
C VAL A 231 -5.13 -5.95 7.38
N LEU A 232 -4.51 -7.09 7.08
CA LEU A 232 -4.16 -8.06 8.12
C LEU A 232 -3.26 -7.42 9.17
N PRO A 233 -3.68 -7.38 10.43
CA PRO A 233 -2.82 -6.78 11.46
C PRO A 233 -1.72 -7.73 11.91
N GLN A 234 -0.56 -7.15 12.22
CA GLN A 234 0.50 -7.94 12.83
C GLN A 234 0.09 -8.38 14.23
N GLY A 235 0.32 -9.65 14.53
CA GLY A 235 0.01 -10.18 15.85
C GLY A 235 -1.41 -10.69 16.01
N TRP A 236 -2.25 -10.53 14.99
CA TRP A 236 -3.58 -11.11 15.03
C TRP A 236 -3.51 -12.57 14.60
N LYS A 237 -4.28 -13.41 15.32
CA LYS A 237 -4.32 -14.86 15.12
C LYS A 237 -4.57 -15.26 13.67
N GLY A 238 -5.45 -14.53 12.98
CA GLY A 238 -5.86 -14.90 11.62
C GLY A 238 -4.89 -14.50 10.53
N SER A 239 -3.95 -13.61 10.83
CA SER A 239 -3.12 -13.04 9.77
C SER A 239 -2.25 -14.07 9.04
N PRO A 240 -1.54 -14.96 9.73
CA PRO A 240 -0.72 -15.95 9.00
C PRO A 240 -1.54 -16.87 8.10
N ALA A 241 -2.66 -17.38 8.60
CA ALA A 241 -3.48 -18.31 7.84
C ALA A 241 -4.10 -17.65 6.63
N ILE A 242 -4.60 -16.43 6.81
CA ILE A 242 -5.24 -15.70 5.70
C ILE A 242 -4.20 -15.28 4.66
N PHE A 243 -3.02 -14.86 5.11
CA PHE A 243 -1.94 -14.53 4.19
C PHE A 243 -1.59 -15.72 3.30
N GLN A 244 -1.42 -16.89 3.93
CA GLN A 244 -1.07 -18.08 3.18
C GLN A 244 -2.15 -18.47 2.18
N SER A 245 -3.40 -18.46 2.64
CA SER A 245 -4.53 -18.79 1.78
C SER A 245 -4.65 -17.81 0.62
N SER A 246 -4.46 -16.52 0.87
CA SER A 246 -4.56 -15.52 -0.16
C SER A 246 -3.44 -15.67 -1.19
N MET A 247 -2.23 -15.97 -0.71
CA MET A 247 -1.10 -16.16 -1.62
C MET A 247 -1.30 -17.39 -2.51
N ILE A 248 -1.88 -18.47 -1.94
CA ILE A 248 -2.18 -19.65 -2.73
C ILE A 248 -3.11 -19.30 -3.90
N LYS A 249 -4.14 -18.51 -3.61
CA LYS A 249 -5.09 -18.11 -4.66
C LYS A 249 -4.42 -17.22 -5.71
N ILE A 250 -3.59 -16.28 -5.25
CA ILE A 250 -2.91 -15.35 -6.16
C ILE A 250 -1.95 -16.11 -7.08
N LEU A 251 -1.26 -17.11 -6.55
CA LEU A 251 -0.26 -17.85 -7.31
C LEU A 251 -0.88 -18.88 -8.27
N GLU A 252 -2.13 -19.25 -8.06
CA GLU A 252 -2.72 -20.37 -8.81
C GLU A 252 -2.60 -20.21 -10.34
N PRO A 253 -2.94 -19.05 -10.92
CA PRO A 253 -2.81 -18.94 -12.38
C PRO A 253 -1.37 -19.10 -12.86
N PHE A 254 -0.41 -18.58 -12.12
CA PHE A 254 0.99 -18.70 -12.50
C PHE A 254 1.45 -20.17 -12.44
N ARG A 255 1.03 -20.89 -11.40
CA ARG A 255 1.36 -22.31 -11.27
C ARG A 255 0.79 -23.12 -12.43
N LYS A 256 -0.44 -22.81 -12.84
CA LYS A 256 -1.07 -23.53 -13.95
C LYS A 256 -0.34 -23.30 -15.26
N GLN A 257 0.16 -22.11 -15.48
CA GLN A 257 0.89 -21.78 -16.69
C GLN A 257 2.32 -22.29 -16.68
N ASN A 258 2.84 -22.62 -15.50
CA ASN A 258 4.23 -23.04 -15.34
C ASN A 258 4.32 -24.29 -14.48
N PRO A 259 3.77 -25.42 -14.96
CA PRO A 259 3.65 -26.60 -14.08
C PRO A 259 4.97 -27.20 -13.66
N ASP A 260 6.06 -26.91 -14.38
CA ASP A 260 7.38 -27.45 -14.04
C ASP A 260 8.13 -26.58 -13.03
N ILE A 261 7.59 -25.42 -12.68
CA ILE A 261 8.21 -24.56 -11.68
C ILE A 261 7.63 -24.92 -10.32
N VAL A 262 8.50 -25.11 -9.34
CA VAL A 262 8.10 -25.41 -7.97
C VAL A 262 8.11 -24.12 -7.17
N ILE A 263 6.98 -23.79 -6.54
CA ILE A 263 6.89 -22.63 -5.65
C ILE A 263 6.51 -23.12 -4.26
N TYR A 264 7.36 -22.80 -3.30
CA TYR A 264 7.14 -23.20 -1.91
C TYR A 264 7.00 -21.94 -1.05
N GLN A 265 5.89 -21.85 -0.32
CA GLN A 265 5.64 -20.73 0.59
C GLN A 265 6.13 -21.09 1.99
N TYR A 266 7.00 -20.29 2.54
CA TYR A 266 7.48 -20.49 3.89
C TYR A 266 7.56 -19.14 4.60
N VAL A 267 6.68 -18.92 5.55
CA VAL A 267 6.60 -17.69 6.33
C VAL A 267 6.49 -16.49 5.38
N ASP A 268 7.52 -15.65 5.32
CA ASP A 268 7.52 -14.44 4.50
C ASP A 268 8.22 -14.63 3.15
N ASP A 269 8.54 -15.85 2.78
CA ASP A 269 9.34 -16.11 1.60
C ASP A 269 8.65 -17.04 0.62
N LEU A 270 8.92 -16.80 -0.66
CA LEU A 270 8.59 -17.74 -1.72
C LEU A 270 9.88 -18.32 -2.26
N TYR A 271 10.01 -19.63 -2.24
CA TYR A 271 11.12 -20.34 -2.86
C TYR A 271 10.66 -20.82 -4.22
N VAL A 272 11.35 -20.38 -5.26
CA VAL A 272 10.96 -20.66 -6.63
C VAL A 272 12.07 -21.43 -7.32
N GLY A 273 11.79 -22.68 -7.69
CA GLY A 273 12.77 -23.55 -8.29
C GLY A 273 12.40 -23.96 -9.71
N SER A 274 13.38 -24.02 -10.58
CA SER A 274 13.18 -24.48 -11.95
C SER A 274 14.42 -25.19 -12.45
N ASP A 275 14.26 -25.96 -13.52
CA ASP A 275 15.37 -26.60 -14.22
C ASP A 275 15.77 -25.84 -15.47
N LEU A 276 15.28 -24.61 -15.61
CA LEU A 276 15.60 -23.78 -16.75
C LEU A 276 17.04 -23.27 -16.68
N GLU A 277 17.56 -22.94 -17.84
CA GLU A 277 18.84 -22.24 -17.92
C GLU A 277 18.74 -20.93 -17.14
N ILE A 278 19.85 -20.46 -16.56
CA ILE A 278 19.80 -19.38 -15.56
C ILE A 278 19.14 -18.11 -16.11
N GLY A 279 19.39 -17.77 -17.35
CA GLY A 279 18.74 -16.59 -17.95
C GLY A 279 17.24 -16.75 -18.06
N GLN A 280 16.80 -17.94 -18.46
CA GLN A 280 15.37 -18.24 -18.54
C GLN A 280 14.73 -18.30 -17.16
N HIS A 281 15.47 -18.83 -16.18
CA HIS A 281 15.00 -18.87 -14.82
C HIS A 281 14.74 -17.44 -14.30
N ARG A 282 15.70 -16.55 -14.52
CA ARG A 282 15.56 -15.17 -14.08
C ARG A 282 14.42 -14.46 -14.80
N ALA A 283 14.18 -14.78 -16.05
CA ALA A 283 13.04 -14.23 -16.78
C ALA A 283 11.72 -14.69 -16.15
N LYS A 284 11.66 -15.97 -15.75
CA LYS A 284 10.46 -16.47 -15.08
C LYS A 284 10.26 -15.84 -13.71
N ILE A 285 11.34 -15.58 -12.99
CA ILE A 285 11.24 -14.86 -11.71
C ILE A 285 10.64 -13.48 -11.95
N GLU A 286 11.10 -12.78 -12.98
CA GLU A 286 10.55 -11.46 -13.29
C GLU A 286 9.08 -11.56 -13.71
N GLU A 287 8.72 -12.58 -14.46
CA GLU A 287 7.34 -12.82 -14.83
C GLU A 287 6.45 -13.03 -13.60
N LEU A 288 6.96 -13.79 -12.64
CA LEU A 288 6.24 -13.99 -11.37
C LEU A 288 6.10 -12.69 -10.60
N ARG A 289 7.16 -11.89 -10.55
CA ARG A 289 7.11 -10.61 -9.87
C ARG A 289 6.05 -9.70 -10.49
N GLN A 290 5.95 -9.70 -11.82
CA GLN A 290 4.93 -8.91 -12.49
C GLN A 290 3.54 -9.47 -12.24
N HIS A 291 3.41 -10.78 -12.15
CA HIS A 291 2.13 -11.40 -11.80
C HIS A 291 1.66 -10.94 -10.41
N LEU A 292 2.57 -10.95 -9.44
CA LEU A 292 2.25 -10.50 -8.09
C LEU A 292 1.93 -9.01 -8.06
N LEU A 293 2.62 -8.23 -8.87
CA LEU A 293 2.40 -6.78 -8.91
C LEU A 293 0.99 -6.42 -9.37
N LYS A 294 0.36 -7.26 -10.19
CA LYS A 294 -1.04 -7.03 -10.58
C LYS A 294 -1.96 -6.91 -9.38
N TRP A 295 -1.60 -7.54 -8.28
CA TRP A 295 -2.39 -7.52 -7.04
C TRP A 295 -1.86 -6.49 -6.06
N GLY A 296 -0.92 -5.67 -6.49
CA GLY A 296 -0.31 -4.67 -5.64
C GLY A 296 0.76 -5.21 -4.72
N LEU A 297 1.24 -6.43 -4.98
CA LEU A 297 2.26 -7.05 -4.14
C LEU A 297 3.63 -6.80 -4.73
N THR A 298 4.44 -6.00 -4.02
CA THR A 298 5.80 -5.72 -4.46
C THR A 298 6.76 -6.75 -3.88
N THR A 299 7.79 -7.05 -4.64
CA THR A 299 8.81 -8.03 -4.25
C THR A 299 10.17 -7.46 -4.58
N PRO A 300 11.24 -7.99 -3.96
CA PRO A 300 12.58 -7.47 -4.24
C PRO A 300 12.97 -7.67 -5.69
N ASP A 301 13.68 -6.69 -6.22
CA ASP A 301 14.24 -6.80 -7.56
C ASP A 301 15.46 -7.74 -7.52
N LYS A 302 16.08 -7.93 -8.69
CA LYS A 302 17.21 -8.84 -8.85
C LYS A 302 18.33 -8.60 -7.84
N LYS A 303 18.55 -7.35 -7.45
CA LYS A 303 19.64 -6.98 -6.53
C LYS A 303 19.45 -7.57 -5.13
N HIS A 304 18.21 -7.72 -4.68
CA HIS A 304 17.91 -8.07 -3.30
C HIS A 304 17.37 -9.48 -3.13
N GLN A 305 17.29 -10.25 -4.22
CA GLN A 305 16.83 -11.63 -4.17
C GLN A 305 17.93 -12.52 -3.61
N LYS A 306 17.51 -13.58 -2.92
CA LYS A 306 18.44 -14.53 -2.31
C LYS A 306 18.55 -15.77 -3.18
N GLU A 307 19.75 -16.39 -3.14
CA GLU A 307 20.00 -17.63 -3.88
C GLU A 307 20.72 -18.61 -2.98
N PRO A 308 20.71 -19.92 -3.33
CA PRO A 308 21.31 -20.95 -2.47
C PRO A 308 22.80 -20.69 -2.25
N PRO A 309 23.34 -21.25 -1.15
CA PRO A 309 22.71 -22.15 -0.17
C PRO A 309 21.93 -21.40 0.91
N PHE A 310 20.87 -22.04 1.42
CA PHE A 310 20.01 -21.47 2.46
C PHE A 310 20.23 -22.22 3.76
N LEU A 311 21.37 -21.96 4.40
CA LEU A 311 21.79 -22.70 5.59
C LEU A 311 20.90 -22.45 6.80
N TRP A 312 20.31 -21.25 6.86
CA TRP A 312 19.46 -20.88 8.00
C TRP A 312 18.17 -21.68 8.09
N MET A 313 17.84 -22.42 7.05
CA MET A 313 16.65 -23.29 7.08
C MET A 313 16.95 -24.67 7.64
N GLY A 314 18.20 -24.94 8.03
CA GLY A 314 18.58 -26.22 8.57
C GLY A 314 18.92 -27.27 7.53
N TYR A 315 18.94 -26.93 6.27
CA TYR A 315 19.42 -27.78 5.19
C TYR A 315 19.79 -26.91 4.00
N GLU A 316 20.63 -27.45 3.13
CA GLU A 316 21.15 -26.72 1.99
C GLU A 316 20.29 -26.95 0.76
N LEU A 317 20.02 -25.87 0.04
CA LEU A 317 19.39 -25.90 -1.28
C LEU A 317 20.38 -25.31 -2.29
N HIS A 318 20.63 -26.03 -3.36
CA HIS A 318 21.59 -25.59 -4.37
C HIS A 318 20.94 -25.42 -5.72
#